data_c9d6be0eeee736d775e179eb20868c9d
#
_entry.id   c9d6be0eeee736d775e179eb20868c9d
#
_cell.length_a   1.000
_cell.length_b   1.000
_cell.length_c   1.000
_cell.angle_alpha   90.00
_cell.angle_beta   90.00
_cell.angle_gamma   90.00
#
_symmetry.space_group_name_H-M   'P 1'
#
loop_
_entity.id
_entity.type
_entity.pdbx_description
1 polymer ?
#
loop_
_entity_poly.entity_id
_entity_poly.type
_entity_poly.pdbx_seq_one_letter_code
_entity_poly.pdbx_strand_id
1 'polypeptide(L)'
;GIAKAAKSKFGQDNEIKVLIDRESGDIGIFRKLIVVEKPENTNTEINLQDAIILSEENKDKKIGDEILQPLPSFDFGRIAAQTAKQVISFNVREAERERQYNDFIDKKDSILSGIVKRLEFGNVIVDLGRAEAIIQKNEMIPRENIKPGDRIKAYCYDVKREPRGQQIFLSRAHTKFMEKLFVQEVPEIYDGLIEIKSSARDPGSRAKICVKAVDTSLDPVGACVGMRGSRVQAVVNE
;
A
#
# COMPACT_ATOMS: atom_id res chain seq x y z
N GLY A 1 -20.54 3.25 2.46
CA GLY A 1 -21.01 4.51 1.85
C GLY A 1 -22.50 4.66 2.02
N ILE A 2 -23.28 3.81 1.37
CA ILE A 2 -24.76 3.83 1.37
C ILE A 2 -25.34 3.71 2.79
N ALA A 3 -24.81 2.78 3.61
CA ALA A 3 -25.24 2.62 5.00
C ALA A 3 -25.02 3.89 5.84
N LYS A 4 -23.93 4.63 5.60
CA LYS A 4 -23.67 5.91 6.30
C LYS A 4 -24.65 7.01 5.87
N ALA A 5 -24.99 7.07 4.59
CA ALA A 5 -26.01 7.99 4.07
C ALA A 5 -27.40 7.66 4.61
N ALA A 6 -27.74 6.36 4.69
CA ALA A 6 -29.00 5.91 5.26
C ALA A 6 -29.09 6.21 6.77
N LYS A 7 -28.01 6.02 7.56
CA LYS A 7 -27.93 6.44 8.96
C LYS A 7 -28.14 7.93 9.16
N SER A 8 -27.61 8.75 8.25
CA SER A 8 -27.80 10.21 8.31
C SER A 8 -29.27 10.62 8.10
N LYS A 9 -30.05 9.84 7.31
CA LYS A 9 -31.47 10.15 7.03
C LYS A 9 -32.41 9.52 8.05
N PHE A 10 -32.18 8.28 8.44
CA PHE A 10 -33.07 7.53 9.32
C PHE A 10 -32.70 7.59 10.81
N GLY A 11 -31.60 8.26 11.15
CA GLY A 11 -31.08 8.41 12.52
C GLY A 11 -29.77 7.63 12.71
N GLN A 12 -28.84 8.26 13.44
CA GLN A 12 -27.51 7.68 13.68
C GLN A 12 -27.54 6.43 14.58
N ASP A 13 -28.57 6.34 15.42
CA ASP A 13 -28.76 5.25 16.39
C ASP A 13 -29.31 3.97 15.74
N ASN A 14 -29.73 4.03 14.47
CA ASN A 14 -30.21 2.86 13.73
C ASN A 14 -29.05 2.01 13.22
N GLU A 15 -29.13 0.70 13.43
CA GLU A 15 -28.22 -0.25 12.80
C GLU A 15 -28.74 -0.59 11.41
N ILE A 16 -28.09 -0.05 10.36
CA ILE A 16 -28.54 -0.18 8.98
C ILE A 16 -27.68 -1.20 8.23
N LYS A 17 -28.35 -2.19 7.62
CA LYS A 17 -27.77 -3.16 6.69
C LYS A 17 -28.21 -2.83 5.26
N VAL A 18 -27.24 -2.83 4.35
CA VAL A 18 -27.50 -2.61 2.92
C VAL A 18 -27.18 -3.89 2.17
N LEU A 19 -28.12 -4.37 1.39
CA LEU A 19 -27.94 -5.48 0.48
C LEU A 19 -27.97 -4.93 -0.95
N ILE A 20 -27.04 -5.39 -1.77
CA ILE A 20 -26.97 -5.02 -3.18
C ILE A 20 -27.11 -6.30 -3.99
N ASP A 21 -28.13 -6.35 -4.80
CA ASP A 21 -28.27 -7.41 -5.80
C ASP A 21 -27.20 -7.17 -6.88
N ARG A 22 -26.39 -8.20 -7.14
CA ARG A 22 -25.28 -8.11 -8.10
C ARG A 22 -25.72 -8.26 -9.55
N GLU A 23 -26.89 -8.82 -9.79
CA GLU A 23 -27.44 -9.04 -11.14
C GLU A 23 -28.30 -7.86 -11.58
N SER A 24 -29.24 -7.41 -10.73
CA SER A 24 -30.13 -6.28 -11.03
C SER A 24 -29.52 -4.91 -10.69
N GLY A 25 -28.56 -4.86 -9.76
CA GLY A 25 -28.01 -3.62 -9.22
C GLY A 25 -28.92 -2.94 -8.18
N ASP A 26 -30.03 -3.58 -7.80
CA ASP A 26 -30.98 -3.03 -6.84
C ASP A 26 -30.37 -2.95 -5.44
N ILE A 27 -30.72 -1.87 -4.74
CA ILE A 27 -30.20 -1.58 -3.40
C ILE A 27 -31.35 -1.70 -2.40
N GLY A 28 -31.31 -2.77 -1.60
CA GLY A 28 -32.20 -2.94 -0.44
C GLY A 28 -31.56 -2.31 0.81
N ILE A 29 -32.32 -1.47 1.49
CA ILE A 29 -31.93 -0.84 2.75
C ILE A 29 -32.79 -1.41 3.86
N PHE A 30 -32.14 -1.95 4.88
CA PHE A 30 -32.81 -2.61 5.99
C PHE A 30 -32.32 -2.05 7.30
N ARG A 31 -33.23 -1.89 8.25
CA ARG A 31 -32.92 -1.66 9.65
C ARG A 31 -32.79 -3.02 10.34
N LYS A 32 -31.68 -3.22 11.02
CA LYS A 32 -31.45 -4.41 11.83
C LYS A 32 -32.05 -4.18 13.21
N LEU A 33 -32.91 -5.10 13.64
CA LEU A 33 -33.55 -5.09 14.95
C LEU A 33 -33.27 -6.41 15.66
N ILE A 34 -33.10 -6.38 16.98
CA ILE A 34 -32.96 -7.57 17.82
C ILE A 34 -34.27 -7.82 18.54
N VAL A 35 -34.74 -9.07 18.51
CA VAL A 35 -35.96 -9.49 19.21
C VAL A 35 -35.68 -9.58 20.71
N VAL A 36 -36.40 -8.81 21.52
CA VAL A 36 -36.28 -8.79 23.00
C VAL A 36 -37.67 -8.91 23.63
N GLU A 37 -37.73 -9.28 24.91
CA GLU A 37 -39.01 -9.34 25.64
C GLU A 37 -39.60 -7.96 25.88
N LYS A 38 -38.73 -7.00 26.27
CA LYS A 38 -39.09 -5.60 26.50
C LYS A 38 -38.08 -4.70 25.80
N PRO A 39 -38.48 -4.04 24.71
CA PRO A 39 -37.58 -3.13 24.01
C PRO A 39 -37.34 -1.87 24.83
N GLU A 40 -36.07 -1.61 25.15
CA GLU A 40 -35.65 -0.35 25.79
C GLU A 40 -35.34 0.71 24.73
N ASN A 41 -34.85 0.27 23.57
CA ASN A 41 -34.50 1.14 22.44
C ASN A 41 -35.24 0.71 21.17
N THR A 42 -36.29 1.44 20.81
CA THR A 42 -37.12 1.18 19.63
C THR A 42 -36.36 1.30 18.30
N ASN A 43 -35.14 1.83 18.28
CA ASN A 43 -34.30 1.94 17.09
C ASN A 43 -33.51 0.67 16.79
N THR A 44 -33.22 -0.15 17.81
CA THR A 44 -32.39 -1.36 17.71
C THR A 44 -33.07 -2.62 18.18
N GLU A 45 -34.20 -2.49 18.90
CA GLU A 45 -34.90 -3.59 19.54
C GLU A 45 -36.39 -3.64 19.13
N ILE A 46 -36.96 -4.81 19.14
CA ILE A 46 -38.35 -5.04 18.83
C ILE A 46 -38.88 -6.20 19.68
N ASN A 47 -40.15 -6.13 20.11
CA ASN A 47 -40.77 -7.27 20.77
C ASN A 47 -41.21 -8.34 19.76
N LEU A 48 -41.45 -9.56 20.27
CA LEU A 48 -41.79 -10.70 19.42
C LEU A 48 -43.13 -10.50 18.67
N GLN A 49 -44.10 -9.82 19.29
CA GLN A 49 -45.42 -9.60 18.67
C GLN A 49 -45.33 -8.63 17.50
N ASP A 50 -44.62 -7.52 17.66
CA ASP A 50 -44.40 -6.53 16.61
C ASP A 50 -43.52 -7.11 15.51
N ALA A 51 -42.59 -7.99 15.84
CA ALA A 51 -41.74 -8.69 14.87
C ALA A 51 -42.56 -9.58 13.91
N ILE A 52 -43.55 -10.28 14.42
CA ILE A 52 -44.47 -11.12 13.63
C ILE A 52 -45.37 -10.27 12.75
N ILE A 53 -45.81 -9.11 13.24
CA ILE A 53 -46.65 -8.17 12.46
C ILE A 53 -45.83 -7.58 11.27
N LEU A 54 -44.55 -7.38 11.40
CA LEU A 54 -43.69 -6.84 10.36
C LEU A 54 -43.53 -7.77 9.14
N SER A 55 -43.44 -9.08 9.36
CA SER A 55 -43.40 -10.10 8.29
C SER A 55 -43.82 -11.47 8.81
N GLU A 56 -44.57 -12.21 7.99
CA GLU A 56 -44.93 -13.59 8.30
C GLU A 56 -43.73 -14.53 8.41
N GLU A 57 -42.62 -14.21 7.76
CA GLU A 57 -41.32 -14.94 7.84
C GLU A 57 -40.71 -14.90 9.24
N ASN A 58 -41.12 -13.98 10.08
CA ASN A 58 -40.60 -13.82 11.44
C ASN A 58 -41.33 -14.70 12.48
N LYS A 59 -42.29 -15.54 12.09
CA LYS A 59 -43.06 -16.41 13.01
C LYS A 59 -42.20 -17.40 13.79
N ASP A 60 -41.09 -17.84 13.19
CA ASP A 60 -40.19 -18.82 13.79
C ASP A 60 -39.02 -18.18 14.56
N LYS A 61 -38.98 -16.85 14.67
CA LYS A 61 -37.92 -16.12 15.36
C LYS A 61 -38.07 -16.20 16.88
N LYS A 62 -36.94 -16.28 17.57
CA LYS A 62 -36.82 -16.35 19.01
C LYS A 62 -36.21 -15.06 19.58
N ILE A 63 -36.37 -14.89 20.89
CA ILE A 63 -35.69 -13.81 21.62
C ILE A 63 -34.16 -13.93 21.40
N GLY A 64 -33.54 -12.85 21.00
CA GLY A 64 -32.13 -12.77 20.62
C GLY A 64 -31.84 -12.87 19.12
N ASP A 65 -32.85 -13.21 18.31
CA ASP A 65 -32.68 -13.29 16.85
C ASP A 65 -32.68 -11.90 16.20
N GLU A 66 -31.98 -11.80 15.09
CA GLU A 66 -31.91 -10.58 14.28
C GLU A 66 -33.05 -10.58 13.22
N ILE A 67 -33.66 -9.42 13.07
CA ILE A 67 -34.69 -9.16 12.03
C ILE A 67 -34.23 -8.00 11.16
N LEU A 68 -34.52 -8.11 9.88
CA LEU A 68 -34.27 -7.06 8.89
C LEU A 68 -35.61 -6.41 8.50
N GLN A 69 -35.87 -5.21 8.99
CA GLN A 69 -36.99 -4.40 8.59
C GLN A 69 -36.65 -3.61 7.32
N PRO A 70 -37.38 -3.81 6.20
CA PRO A 70 -37.14 -3.03 5.01
C PRO A 70 -37.49 -1.56 5.26
N LEU A 71 -36.58 -0.70 4.92
CA LEU A 71 -36.78 0.75 4.90
C LEU A 71 -37.17 1.21 3.49
N PRO A 72 -38.03 2.22 3.36
CA PRO A 72 -38.41 2.71 2.05
C PRO A 72 -37.14 3.19 1.29
N SER A 73 -37.09 2.82 0.02
CA SER A 73 -36.06 3.38 -0.87
C SER A 73 -36.24 4.89 -0.92
N PHE A 74 -35.19 5.63 -0.75
CA PHE A 74 -35.24 7.08 -0.88
C PHE A 74 -34.36 7.52 -2.02
N ASP A 75 -34.81 8.59 -2.67
CA ASP A 75 -33.93 9.27 -3.62
C ASP A 75 -32.70 9.76 -2.85
N PHE A 76 -31.54 9.23 -3.23
CA PHE A 76 -30.27 9.68 -2.71
C PHE A 76 -30.08 11.13 -3.18
N GLY A 77 -30.63 12.08 -2.45
CA GLY A 77 -30.48 13.49 -2.75
C GLY A 77 -28.99 13.82 -3.01
N ARG A 78 -28.74 14.86 -3.76
CA ARG A 78 -27.41 15.26 -4.25
C ARG A 78 -26.29 15.17 -3.18
N ILE A 79 -26.62 15.48 -1.92
CA ILE A 79 -25.70 15.43 -0.77
C ILE A 79 -25.33 13.98 -0.41
N ALA A 80 -26.32 13.07 -0.39
CA ALA A 80 -26.07 11.67 -0.08
C ALA A 80 -25.26 10.98 -1.19
N ALA A 81 -25.53 11.32 -2.45
CA ALA A 81 -24.76 10.83 -3.59
C ALA A 81 -23.30 11.30 -3.53
N GLN A 82 -23.05 12.55 -3.18
CA GLN A 82 -21.69 13.08 -2.99
C GLN A 82 -20.97 12.40 -1.84
N THR A 83 -21.64 12.19 -0.70
CA THR A 83 -21.08 11.49 0.45
C THR A 83 -20.75 10.03 0.09
N ALA A 84 -21.65 9.33 -0.60
CA ALA A 84 -21.39 7.97 -1.07
C ALA A 84 -20.17 7.92 -2.01
N LYS A 85 -20.08 8.84 -2.98
CA LYS A 85 -18.92 8.96 -3.88
C LYS A 85 -17.61 9.19 -3.11
N GLN A 86 -17.61 10.06 -2.11
CA GLN A 86 -16.42 10.33 -1.29
C GLN A 86 -15.97 9.10 -0.50
N VAL A 87 -16.91 8.40 0.14
CA VAL A 87 -16.60 7.18 0.93
C VAL A 87 -16.13 6.05 0.02
N ILE A 88 -16.77 5.85 -1.14
CA ILE A 88 -16.32 4.84 -2.11
C ILE A 88 -14.91 5.18 -2.58
N SER A 89 -14.65 6.43 -2.99
CA SER A 89 -13.33 6.87 -3.43
C SER A 89 -12.26 6.72 -2.34
N PHE A 90 -12.63 6.98 -1.08
CA PHE A 90 -11.74 6.78 0.05
C PHE A 90 -11.40 5.30 0.23
N ASN A 91 -12.40 4.42 0.28
CA ASN A 91 -12.19 2.98 0.48
C ASN A 91 -11.40 2.35 -0.69
N VAL A 92 -11.66 2.77 -1.93
CA VAL A 92 -10.90 2.32 -3.10
C VAL A 92 -9.43 2.71 -2.97
N ARG A 93 -9.15 3.97 -2.63
CA ARG A 93 -7.77 4.44 -2.43
C ARG A 93 -7.07 3.71 -1.28
N GLU A 94 -7.77 3.44 -0.20
CA GLU A 94 -7.23 2.69 0.93
C GLU A 94 -6.87 1.26 0.53
N ALA A 95 -7.76 0.58 -0.20
CA ALA A 95 -7.50 -0.76 -0.73
C ALA A 95 -6.32 -0.79 -1.73
N GLU A 96 -6.22 0.22 -2.62
CA GLU A 96 -5.09 0.37 -3.54
C GLU A 96 -3.77 0.57 -2.78
N ARG A 97 -3.77 1.37 -1.71
CA ARG A 97 -2.60 1.61 -0.87
C ARG A 97 -2.15 0.37 -0.13
N GLU A 98 -3.09 -0.38 0.45
CA GLU A 98 -2.78 -1.63 1.13
C GLU A 98 -2.21 -2.67 0.15
N ARG A 99 -2.77 -2.74 -1.06
CA ARG A 99 -2.22 -3.58 -2.12
C ARG A 99 -0.79 -3.16 -2.51
N GLN A 100 -0.54 -1.86 -2.70
CA GLN A 100 0.80 -1.34 -3.00
C GLN A 100 1.80 -1.69 -1.89
N TYR A 101 1.41 -1.53 -0.62
CA TYR A 101 2.23 -1.92 0.50
C TYR A 101 2.60 -3.40 0.46
N ASN A 102 1.61 -4.28 0.27
CA ASN A 102 1.83 -5.73 0.21
C ASN A 102 2.68 -6.15 -1.00
N ASP A 103 2.51 -5.50 -2.16
CA ASP A 103 3.30 -5.78 -3.38
C ASP A 103 4.79 -5.40 -3.24
N PHE A 104 5.11 -4.47 -2.31
CA PHE A 104 6.46 -3.93 -2.19
C PHE A 104 7.16 -4.22 -0.85
N ILE A 105 6.48 -4.73 0.17
CA ILE A 105 7.10 -5.03 1.47
C ILE A 105 8.25 -6.02 1.34
N ASP A 106 8.10 -7.06 0.52
CA ASP A 106 9.13 -8.08 0.27
C ASP A 106 10.28 -7.58 -0.61
N LYS A 107 10.12 -6.39 -1.22
CA LYS A 107 11.16 -5.72 -2.02
C LYS A 107 12.00 -4.73 -1.21
N LYS A 108 11.73 -4.60 0.08
CA LYS A 108 12.62 -3.90 0.99
C LYS A 108 14.02 -4.55 0.94
N ASP A 109 15.05 -3.76 1.10
CA ASP A 109 16.44 -4.17 0.96
C ASP A 109 16.88 -4.63 -0.45
N SER A 110 16.14 -4.27 -1.50
CA SER A 110 16.49 -4.54 -2.91
C SER A 110 16.67 -3.27 -3.73
N ILE A 111 17.25 -3.42 -4.93
CA ILE A 111 17.29 -2.35 -5.92
C ILE A 111 16.01 -2.39 -6.74
N LEU A 112 15.37 -1.23 -6.86
CA LEU A 112 14.22 -1.02 -7.72
C LEU A 112 14.60 -0.08 -8.85
N SER A 113 14.10 -0.38 -10.06
CA SER A 113 14.23 0.47 -11.23
C SER A 113 12.89 1.12 -11.53
N GLY A 114 12.92 2.40 -11.85
CA GLY A 114 11.72 3.15 -12.19
C GLY A 114 12.01 4.33 -13.10
N ILE A 115 10.95 5.03 -13.48
CA ILE A 115 11.03 6.24 -14.30
C ILE A 115 10.70 7.43 -13.42
N VAL A 116 11.52 8.47 -13.49
CA VAL A 116 11.28 9.73 -12.78
C VAL A 116 10.03 10.39 -13.34
N LYS A 117 9.00 10.52 -12.52
CA LYS A 117 7.73 11.11 -12.92
C LYS A 117 7.74 12.64 -12.77
N ARG A 118 8.22 13.13 -11.64
CA ARG A 118 8.28 14.55 -11.30
C ARG A 118 9.24 14.83 -10.14
N LEU A 119 9.57 16.10 -10.01
CA LEU A 119 10.36 16.62 -8.89
C LEU A 119 9.42 17.48 -8.02
N GLU A 120 9.39 17.23 -6.71
CA GLU A 120 8.55 17.94 -5.76
C GLU A 120 9.37 18.39 -4.55
N PHE A 121 9.51 19.69 -4.36
CA PHE A 121 10.23 20.27 -3.21
C PHE A 121 11.64 19.70 -2.99
N GLY A 122 12.33 19.36 -4.09
CA GLY A 122 13.65 18.73 -4.05
C GLY A 122 13.67 17.23 -3.86
N ASN A 123 12.53 16.59 -3.70
CA ASN A 123 12.37 15.15 -3.72
C ASN A 123 12.08 14.66 -5.14
N VAL A 124 12.45 13.43 -5.44
CA VAL A 124 12.18 12.79 -6.73
C VAL A 124 11.08 11.76 -6.56
N ILE A 125 10.02 11.88 -7.34
CA ILE A 125 8.95 10.88 -7.40
C ILE A 125 9.22 9.94 -8.58
N VAL A 126 9.34 8.66 -8.26
CA VAL A 126 9.68 7.59 -9.20
C VAL A 126 8.48 6.70 -9.41
N ASP A 127 8.13 6.46 -10.66
CA ASP A 127 7.09 5.51 -11.03
C ASP A 127 7.70 4.12 -11.19
N LEU A 128 7.23 3.19 -10.37
CA LEU A 128 7.61 1.77 -10.39
C LEU A 128 6.63 0.90 -11.21
N GLY A 129 5.69 1.53 -11.95
CA GLY A 129 4.64 0.89 -12.74
C GLY A 129 3.38 0.56 -11.93
N ARG A 130 3.49 0.01 -10.74
CA ARG A 130 2.35 -0.33 -9.87
C ARG A 130 2.18 0.62 -8.68
N ALA A 131 3.21 1.38 -8.36
CA ALA A 131 3.22 2.32 -7.25
C ALA A 131 4.20 3.45 -7.53
N GLU A 132 4.00 4.59 -6.87
CA GLU A 132 4.95 5.68 -6.82
C GLU A 132 5.85 5.53 -5.58
N ALA A 133 7.14 5.72 -5.77
CA ALA A 133 8.13 5.79 -4.70
C ALA A 133 8.71 7.20 -4.59
N ILE A 134 9.28 7.50 -3.44
CA ILE A 134 9.95 8.77 -3.19
C ILE A 134 11.42 8.59 -2.89
N ILE A 135 12.27 9.41 -3.51
CA ILE A 135 13.64 9.64 -3.09
C ILE A 135 13.68 11.02 -2.46
N GLN A 136 13.95 11.09 -1.17
CA GLN A 136 14.08 12.35 -0.46
C GLN A 136 15.36 13.08 -0.87
N LYS A 137 15.38 14.40 -0.73
CA LYS A 137 16.52 15.24 -1.12
C LYS A 137 17.84 14.81 -0.47
N ASN A 138 17.80 14.40 0.79
CA ASN A 138 18.96 13.90 1.54
C ASN A 138 19.42 12.49 1.11
N GLU A 139 18.57 11.77 0.37
CA GLU A 139 18.81 10.42 -0.15
C GLU A 139 19.25 10.43 -1.63
N MET A 140 19.49 11.63 -2.18
CA MET A 140 19.99 11.84 -3.53
C MET A 140 21.52 11.90 -3.53
N ILE A 141 22.14 11.55 -4.66
CA ILE A 141 23.57 11.81 -4.87
C ILE A 141 23.77 13.30 -5.08
N PRO A 142 24.70 13.95 -4.33
CA PRO A 142 24.97 15.37 -4.52
C PRO A 142 25.39 15.68 -5.97
N ARG A 143 24.84 16.75 -6.54
CA ARG A 143 25.11 17.22 -7.92
C ARG A 143 24.60 16.31 -9.03
N GLU A 144 23.86 15.25 -8.73
CA GLU A 144 23.21 14.44 -9.73
C GLU A 144 22.06 15.22 -10.39
N ASN A 145 22.06 15.30 -11.72
CA ASN A 145 21.03 16.03 -12.47
C ASN A 145 19.98 15.07 -13.00
N ILE A 146 18.99 14.79 -12.20
CA ILE A 146 17.87 13.92 -12.53
C ILE A 146 16.74 14.76 -13.12
N LYS A 147 16.18 14.29 -14.25
CA LYS A 147 15.07 14.92 -14.96
C LYS A 147 13.85 14.01 -15.04
N PRO A 148 12.64 14.56 -15.13
CA PRO A 148 11.45 13.78 -15.46
C PRO A 148 11.66 13.00 -16.77
N GLY A 149 11.30 11.71 -16.75
CA GLY A 149 11.51 10.78 -17.86
C GLY A 149 12.77 9.92 -17.75
N ASP A 150 13.73 10.28 -16.90
CA ASP A 150 14.94 9.48 -16.72
C ASP A 150 14.61 8.14 -16.05
N ARG A 151 15.28 7.08 -16.52
CA ARG A 151 15.24 5.78 -15.87
C ARG A 151 16.35 5.73 -14.83
N ILE A 152 15.98 5.44 -13.59
CA ILE A 152 16.92 5.37 -12.47
C ILE A 152 16.77 4.07 -11.71
N LYS A 153 17.88 3.63 -11.10
CA LYS A 153 17.91 2.57 -10.09
C LYS A 153 18.08 3.20 -8.72
N ALA A 154 17.43 2.67 -7.71
CA ALA A 154 17.60 3.11 -6.33
C ALA A 154 17.36 1.97 -5.35
N TYR A 155 17.98 2.06 -4.19
CA TYR A 155 17.82 1.08 -3.12
C TYR A 155 16.55 1.38 -2.31
N CYS A 156 15.70 0.38 -2.16
CA CYS A 156 14.51 0.46 -1.33
C CYS A 156 14.89 0.23 0.14
N TYR A 157 15.03 1.32 0.90
CA TYR A 157 15.44 1.22 2.29
C TYR A 157 14.26 1.03 3.25
N ASP A 158 13.05 1.47 2.86
CA ASP A 158 11.89 1.30 3.69
C ASP A 158 10.58 1.28 2.89
N VAL A 159 9.59 0.54 3.42
CA VAL A 159 8.21 0.51 2.93
C VAL A 159 7.30 0.67 4.13
N LYS A 160 6.51 1.76 4.18
CA LYS A 160 5.67 2.13 5.32
C LYS A 160 4.21 2.30 4.91
N ARG A 161 3.31 2.00 5.83
CA ARG A 161 1.90 2.34 5.70
C ARG A 161 1.70 3.81 6.05
N GLU A 162 1.80 4.67 5.05
CA GLU A 162 1.57 6.09 5.22
C GLU A 162 0.12 6.45 4.84
N PRO A 163 -0.62 7.23 5.62
CA PRO A 163 -1.99 7.61 5.29
C PRO A 163 -2.07 8.55 4.08
N ARG A 164 -1.00 9.28 3.81
CA ARG A 164 -0.88 10.22 2.67
C ARG A 164 0.52 10.17 2.08
N GLY A 165 0.64 10.43 0.78
CA GLY A 165 1.93 10.43 0.09
C GLY A 165 2.40 9.03 -0.33
N GLN A 166 3.67 8.88 -0.66
CA GLN A 166 4.28 7.64 -1.10
C GLN A 166 4.59 6.73 0.09
N GLN A 167 4.47 5.43 -0.11
CA GLN A 167 4.72 4.39 0.91
C GLN A 167 6.09 3.72 0.73
N ILE A 168 6.71 3.90 -0.43
CA ILE A 168 7.97 3.26 -0.81
C ILE A 168 9.05 4.32 -0.80
N PHE A 169 10.08 4.09 0.03
CA PHE A 169 11.18 5.02 0.24
C PHE A 169 12.45 4.47 -0.40
N LEU A 170 13.00 5.25 -1.32
CA LEU A 170 14.18 4.90 -2.08
C LEU A 170 15.36 5.81 -1.74
N SER A 171 16.56 5.28 -1.87
CA SER A 171 17.81 6.01 -1.68
C SER A 171 18.81 5.70 -2.79
N ARG A 172 19.51 6.73 -3.25
CA ARG A 172 20.68 6.61 -4.10
C ARG A 172 21.98 6.92 -3.33
N ALA A 173 21.86 7.57 -2.18
CA ALA A 173 22.99 7.91 -1.31
C ALA A 173 23.38 6.77 -0.35
N HIS A 174 22.47 5.88 -0.01
CA HIS A 174 22.68 4.82 0.98
C HIS A 174 23.81 3.87 0.58
N THR A 175 24.65 3.48 1.54
CA THR A 175 25.81 2.60 1.30
C THR A 175 25.39 1.24 0.74
N LYS A 176 24.28 0.69 1.19
CA LYS A 176 23.72 -0.57 0.68
C LYS A 176 23.31 -0.52 -0.79
N PHE A 177 23.07 0.67 -1.35
CA PHE A 177 22.82 0.80 -2.79
C PHE A 177 24.01 0.26 -3.59
N MET A 178 25.23 0.70 -3.23
CA MET A 178 26.45 0.22 -3.84
C MET A 178 26.67 -1.28 -3.62
N GLU A 179 26.47 -1.77 -2.39
CA GLU A 179 26.61 -3.21 -2.09
C GLU A 179 25.70 -4.06 -2.95
N LYS A 180 24.43 -3.66 -3.09
CA LYS A 180 23.45 -4.38 -3.92
C LYS A 180 23.75 -4.30 -5.42
N LEU A 181 24.34 -3.19 -5.89
CA LEU A 181 24.85 -3.11 -7.26
C LEU A 181 26.00 -4.10 -7.49
N PHE A 182 26.94 -4.22 -6.54
CA PHE A 182 27.98 -5.24 -6.63
C PHE A 182 27.42 -6.66 -6.64
N VAL A 183 26.36 -6.96 -5.87
CA VAL A 183 25.68 -8.26 -5.92
C VAL A 183 25.09 -8.53 -7.31
N GLN A 184 24.59 -7.49 -8.00
CA GLN A 184 24.03 -7.64 -9.36
C GLN A 184 25.11 -7.80 -10.43
N GLU A 185 26.24 -7.09 -10.30
CA GLU A 185 27.27 -7.04 -11.33
C GLU A 185 28.37 -8.12 -11.15
N VAL A 186 28.49 -8.71 -9.95
CA VAL A 186 29.53 -9.69 -9.60
C VAL A 186 28.87 -11.02 -9.23
N PRO A 187 28.80 -11.98 -10.17
CA PRO A 187 28.15 -13.30 -9.93
C PRO A 187 28.73 -14.02 -8.73
N GLU A 188 30.04 -13.91 -8.49
CA GLU A 188 30.72 -14.57 -7.37
C GLU A 188 30.25 -14.05 -5.99
N ILE A 189 29.74 -12.80 -5.93
CA ILE A 189 29.08 -12.28 -4.72
C ILE A 189 27.66 -12.84 -4.62
N TYR A 190 26.93 -12.86 -5.74
CA TYR A 190 25.57 -13.41 -5.79
C TYR A 190 25.54 -14.90 -5.37
N ASP A 191 26.51 -15.69 -5.84
CA ASP A 191 26.65 -17.12 -5.55
C ASP A 191 27.23 -17.38 -4.14
N GLY A 192 27.61 -16.34 -3.39
CA GLY A 192 28.14 -16.45 -2.04
C GLY A 192 29.60 -16.91 -1.97
N LEU A 193 30.33 -16.92 -3.09
CA LEU A 193 31.76 -17.26 -3.13
C LEU A 193 32.62 -16.11 -2.61
N ILE A 194 32.12 -14.89 -2.72
CA ILE A 194 32.72 -13.66 -2.18
C ILE A 194 31.72 -12.98 -1.26
N GLU A 195 32.17 -12.64 -0.07
CA GLU A 195 31.37 -11.91 0.91
C GLU A 195 31.80 -10.44 0.99
N ILE A 196 30.83 -9.53 1.01
CA ILE A 196 31.07 -8.14 1.38
C ILE A 196 31.09 -8.03 2.90
N LYS A 197 32.22 -7.70 3.47
CA LYS A 197 32.38 -7.61 4.94
C LYS A 197 32.02 -6.21 5.48
N SER A 198 32.37 -5.17 4.75
CA SER A 198 32.04 -3.79 5.09
C SER A 198 32.14 -2.89 3.87
N SER A 199 31.46 -1.78 3.94
CA SER A 199 31.50 -0.76 2.90
C SER A 199 31.40 0.64 3.52
N ALA A 200 32.01 1.61 2.87
CA ALA A 200 31.92 3.02 3.20
C ALA A 200 31.80 3.83 1.92
N ARG A 201 30.90 4.79 1.90
CA ARG A 201 30.59 5.57 0.71
C ARG A 201 30.41 7.05 1.05
N ASP A 202 31.04 7.87 0.24
CA ASP A 202 30.78 9.29 0.10
C ASP A 202 30.05 9.46 -1.24
N PRO A 203 28.69 9.62 -1.23
CA PRO A 203 27.90 9.56 -2.45
C PRO A 203 28.32 10.59 -3.50
N GLY A 204 28.54 10.14 -4.73
CA GLY A 204 29.01 11.00 -5.83
C GLY A 204 30.48 11.38 -5.81
N SER A 205 31.26 10.90 -4.83
CA SER A 205 32.69 11.20 -4.69
C SER A 205 33.54 9.91 -4.73
N ARG A 206 33.44 9.08 -3.70
CA ARG A 206 34.24 7.86 -3.59
C ARG A 206 33.57 6.80 -2.75
N ALA A 207 33.98 5.55 -2.94
CA ALA A 207 33.54 4.44 -2.12
C ALA A 207 34.70 3.48 -1.85
N LYS A 208 34.56 2.73 -0.75
CA LYS A 208 35.43 1.62 -0.39
C LYS A 208 34.58 0.43 -0.04
N ILE A 209 34.97 -0.74 -0.53
CA ILE A 209 34.32 -2.02 -0.22
C ILE A 209 35.39 -2.98 0.27
N CYS A 210 35.11 -3.68 1.36
CA CYS A 210 35.93 -4.75 1.88
C CYS A 210 35.29 -6.08 1.51
N VAL A 211 35.99 -6.89 0.75
CA VAL A 211 35.51 -8.21 0.27
C VAL A 211 36.42 -9.31 0.77
N LYS A 212 35.83 -10.51 1.00
CA LYS A 212 36.55 -11.72 1.40
C LYS A 212 36.06 -12.87 0.55
N ALA A 213 36.97 -13.61 -0.06
CA ALA A 213 36.64 -14.88 -0.69
C ALA A 213 36.46 -15.98 0.37
N VAL A 214 35.51 -16.87 0.12
CA VAL A 214 35.30 -18.08 0.94
C VAL A 214 36.43 -19.07 0.66
N ASP A 215 36.79 -19.21 -0.62
CA ASP A 215 37.92 -20.03 -1.07
C ASP A 215 39.16 -19.17 -1.30
N THR A 216 40.28 -19.59 -0.75
CA THR A 216 41.60 -18.91 -0.89
C THR A 216 42.15 -18.91 -2.31
N SER A 217 41.66 -19.77 -3.18
CA SER A 217 42.05 -19.80 -4.60
C SER A 217 41.45 -18.68 -5.45
N LEU A 218 40.42 -18.01 -4.94
CA LEU A 218 39.70 -16.94 -5.65
C LEU A 218 40.24 -15.56 -5.23
N ASP A 219 40.64 -14.74 -6.21
CA ASP A 219 40.95 -13.34 -5.96
C ASP A 219 39.67 -12.49 -5.87
N PRO A 220 39.26 -12.06 -4.66
CA PRO A 220 38.01 -11.34 -4.47
C PRO A 220 38.07 -9.92 -5.04
N VAL A 221 39.24 -9.29 -5.10
CA VAL A 221 39.40 -7.95 -5.65
C VAL A 221 39.35 -7.98 -7.16
N GLY A 222 40.05 -8.91 -7.78
CA GLY A 222 40.03 -9.10 -9.22
C GLY A 222 38.65 -9.43 -9.76
N ALA A 223 37.88 -10.28 -9.05
CA ALA A 223 36.52 -10.62 -9.40
C ALA A 223 35.57 -9.40 -9.35
N CYS A 224 35.69 -8.55 -8.33
CA CYS A 224 34.89 -7.32 -8.21
C CYS A 224 35.27 -6.25 -9.26
N VAL A 225 36.55 -6.14 -9.59
CA VAL A 225 37.02 -5.20 -10.63
C VAL A 225 36.57 -5.64 -12.01
N GLY A 226 36.68 -6.93 -12.28
CA GLY A 226 36.36 -7.52 -13.58
C GLY A 226 37.40 -7.21 -14.66
N MET A 227 37.22 -7.82 -15.84
CA MET A 227 38.16 -7.63 -16.96
C MET A 227 38.22 -6.14 -17.34
N ARG A 228 39.42 -5.56 -17.30
CA ARG A 228 39.70 -4.13 -17.60
C ARG A 228 38.80 -3.17 -16.80
N GLY A 229 38.36 -3.56 -15.62
CA GLY A 229 37.52 -2.74 -14.77
C GLY A 229 36.03 -2.69 -15.15
N SER A 230 35.57 -3.58 -16.01
CA SER A 230 34.19 -3.55 -16.57
C SER A 230 33.10 -3.60 -15.50
N ARG A 231 33.28 -4.45 -14.48
CA ARG A 231 32.27 -4.62 -13.42
C ARG A 231 32.23 -3.41 -12.48
N VAL A 232 33.39 -2.96 -12.03
CA VAL A 232 33.46 -1.75 -11.17
C VAL A 232 32.94 -0.52 -11.93
N GLN A 233 33.21 -0.42 -13.23
CA GLN A 233 32.73 0.69 -14.05
C GLN A 233 31.20 0.65 -14.20
N ALA A 234 30.59 -0.54 -14.34
CA ALA A 234 29.13 -0.69 -14.36
C ALA A 234 28.48 -0.18 -13.07
N VAL A 235 29.09 -0.49 -11.90
CA VAL A 235 28.63 0.02 -10.61
C VAL A 235 28.81 1.54 -10.48
N VAL A 236 29.91 2.09 -10.98
CA VAL A 236 30.23 3.53 -10.90
C VAL A 236 29.31 4.35 -11.81
N ASN A 237 28.89 3.80 -12.92
CA ASN A 237 28.03 4.50 -13.90
C ASN A 237 26.57 4.63 -13.42
N GLU A 238 26.15 3.86 -12.42
CA GLU A 238 24.82 3.96 -11.81
C GLU A 238 24.76 4.99 -10.70
#